data_8d65da5069c0382944e80e5ed2c1c55f
#
_entry.id   8d65da5069c0382944e80e5ed2c1c55f
#
_cell.length_a   1.000
_cell.length_b   1.000
_cell.length_c   1.000
_cell.angle_alpha   90.00
_cell.angle_beta   90.00
_cell.angle_gamma   90.00
#
_symmetry.space_group_name_H-M   'P 1'
#
loop_
_entity.id
_entity.type
_entity.pdbx_description
1 polymer ?
#
loop_
_entity_poly.entity_id
_entity_poly.type
_entity_poly.pdbx_seq_one_letter_code
_entity_poly.pdbx_strand_id
1 'polypeptide(L)'
;MQLSCNARVIAVCVFALVASTQVSAAQVRIAQEADGYRLLVDGAPFVIKGAGLGNGSMETLAARGGNALRTWRVDPDPQRQRALLDRAQGNGLKVAVGIEVGNQRHGFDYDDATAVKQQLQRILAQVRQSAAHPAVLMWVVGNELNLDYTNPKVWNAVGEIAEAIHAIDPDHPVTTTLAGFDKQLIDQLKTRAPALDLIAVQLYGDIAALPQKLHESGWRGPYVVTEWGPTGHWESPTTSWGAPIEDDSTRKALLLEQRYRSDTRQGLGSFVFLWGDKQERTPTWYGLFLSSGEATPSVDTLQLLWTGQWPATRAPTVAALTLAGQRAADSVSLRPGQAVTARIRASGASVLRYNWHVRSESTARSIGGDPETLPPLVDAAIAPNRMPGDRNGAGATGEQVRLVAPRPGNYRLFVEVRDDAGRAGYANLPFRVLPPSPALRQGASEPSQPDMHSSR
;
A
#
# COMPACT_ATOMS: atom_id res chain seq x y z
N MET A 1 -57.86 -50.60 56.25
CA MET A 1 -56.97 -51.13 55.22
C MET A 1 -56.48 -49.97 54.40
N GLN A 2 -55.34 -49.41 54.81
CA GLN A 2 -54.71 -48.23 54.16
C GLN A 2 -53.54 -48.75 53.33
N LEU A 3 -53.61 -48.46 52.00
CA LEU A 3 -52.53 -48.68 51.07
C LEU A 3 -51.72 -47.40 50.92
N SER A 4 -50.49 -47.40 51.39
CA SER A 4 -49.53 -46.30 51.18
C SER A 4 -48.80 -46.48 49.84
N CYS A 5 -48.93 -45.50 48.95
CA CYS A 5 -48.23 -45.49 47.66
C CYS A 5 -46.93 -44.66 47.85
N ASN A 6 -45.77 -45.33 47.79
CA ASN A 6 -44.45 -44.71 47.80
C ASN A 6 -44.07 -44.34 46.37
N ALA A 7 -44.11 -43.08 46.04
CA ALA A 7 -43.53 -42.55 44.78
C ALA A 7 -42.02 -42.31 44.95
N ARG A 8 -41.19 -43.10 44.22
CA ARG A 8 -39.73 -42.84 44.13
C ARG A 8 -39.50 -41.81 43.00
N VAL A 9 -39.03 -40.65 43.34
CA VAL A 9 -38.54 -39.66 42.38
C VAL A 9 -37.14 -40.02 41.96
N ILE A 10 -36.96 -40.40 40.72
CA ILE A 10 -35.64 -40.62 40.07
C ILE A 10 -35.17 -39.28 39.52
N ALA A 11 -34.19 -38.65 40.18
CA ALA A 11 -33.50 -37.47 39.64
C ALA A 11 -32.51 -37.89 38.56
N VAL A 12 -32.82 -37.60 37.32
CA VAL A 12 -31.90 -37.77 36.20
C VAL A 12 -31.02 -36.54 36.12
N CYS A 13 -29.74 -36.66 36.58
CA CYS A 13 -28.71 -35.64 36.36
C CYS A 13 -28.24 -35.68 34.91
N VAL A 14 -28.68 -34.75 34.06
CA VAL A 14 -28.11 -34.54 32.74
C VAL A 14 -26.78 -33.79 32.90
N PHE A 15 -25.67 -34.48 32.84
CA PHE A 15 -24.36 -33.88 32.70
C PHE A 15 -24.23 -33.33 31.24
N ALA A 16 -24.40 -32.05 31.05
CA ALA A 16 -23.99 -31.42 29.82
C ALA A 16 -22.46 -31.41 29.73
N LEU A 17 -21.90 -32.30 28.92
CA LEU A 17 -20.50 -32.19 28.50
C LEU A 17 -20.35 -30.90 27.68
N VAL A 18 -19.84 -29.85 28.30
CA VAL A 18 -19.29 -28.71 27.59
C VAL A 18 -17.97 -29.19 26.97
N ALA A 19 -18.01 -29.64 25.73
CA ALA A 19 -16.80 -29.85 24.96
C ALA A 19 -16.15 -28.49 24.75
N SER A 20 -15.14 -28.17 25.57
CA SER A 20 -14.22 -27.07 25.28
C SER A 20 -13.47 -27.44 23.99
N THR A 21 -13.90 -26.88 22.87
CA THR A 21 -13.12 -26.92 21.65
C THR A 21 -11.83 -26.17 21.92
N GLN A 22 -10.76 -26.91 22.17
CA GLN A 22 -9.41 -26.32 22.15
C GLN A 22 -9.19 -25.80 20.73
N VAL A 23 -9.10 -24.50 20.60
CA VAL A 23 -8.74 -23.84 19.34
C VAL A 23 -7.27 -24.16 19.13
N SER A 24 -6.99 -25.11 18.24
CA SER A 24 -5.64 -25.47 17.82
C SER A 24 -5.10 -24.47 16.80
N ALA A 25 -3.79 -24.34 16.72
CA ALA A 25 -3.14 -23.63 15.60
C ALA A 25 -3.64 -24.21 14.27
N ALA A 26 -3.76 -23.36 13.23
CA ALA A 26 -4.00 -23.86 11.89
C ALA A 26 -2.76 -24.62 11.40
N GLN A 27 -2.96 -25.72 10.69
CA GLN A 27 -1.86 -26.37 9.99
C GLN A 27 -1.75 -25.81 8.57
N VAL A 28 -0.67 -25.11 8.29
CA VAL A 28 -0.43 -24.50 6.97
C VAL A 28 0.76 -25.17 6.30
N ARG A 29 0.55 -25.72 5.10
CA ARG A 29 1.58 -26.45 4.36
C ARG A 29 1.63 -26.01 2.90
N ILE A 30 2.82 -26.08 2.32
CA ILE A 30 3.02 -25.92 0.89
C ILE A 30 3.19 -27.31 0.28
N ALA A 31 2.24 -27.69 -0.56
CA ALA A 31 2.28 -28.96 -1.29
C ALA A 31 2.82 -28.72 -2.70
N GLN A 32 3.74 -29.61 -3.13
CA GLN A 32 4.19 -29.64 -4.53
C GLN A 32 3.26 -30.56 -5.31
N GLU A 33 2.72 -30.07 -6.41
CA GLU A 33 1.87 -30.80 -7.35
C GLU A 33 2.51 -30.85 -8.75
N ALA A 34 1.90 -31.58 -9.68
CA ALA A 34 2.45 -31.74 -11.03
C ALA A 34 2.55 -30.41 -11.80
N ASP A 35 1.68 -29.44 -11.50
CA ASP A 35 1.56 -28.15 -12.16
C ASP A 35 2.11 -26.97 -11.33
N GLY A 36 2.77 -27.25 -10.18
CA GLY A 36 3.36 -26.22 -9.34
C GLY A 36 3.22 -26.46 -7.84
N TYR A 37 2.95 -25.38 -7.09
CA TYR A 37 2.81 -25.42 -5.64
C TYR A 37 1.44 -24.93 -5.20
N ARG A 38 0.90 -25.49 -4.12
CA ARG A 38 -0.35 -25.08 -3.50
C ARG A 38 -0.16 -24.84 -2.01
N LEU A 39 -0.77 -23.79 -1.51
CA LEU A 39 -0.92 -23.57 -0.08
C LEU A 39 -2.14 -24.35 0.42
N LEU A 40 -1.96 -25.12 1.47
CA LEU A 40 -3.03 -25.84 2.16
C LEU A 40 -3.18 -25.27 3.57
N VAL A 41 -4.40 -24.98 3.97
CA VAL A 41 -4.75 -24.62 5.35
C VAL A 41 -5.70 -25.69 5.88
N ASP A 42 -5.29 -26.37 6.94
CA ASP A 42 -6.03 -27.50 7.53
C ASP A 42 -6.38 -28.57 6.47
N GLY A 43 -5.45 -28.80 5.54
CA GLY A 43 -5.58 -29.76 4.44
C GLY A 43 -6.41 -29.29 3.24
N ALA A 44 -7.07 -28.12 3.31
CA ALA A 44 -7.85 -27.56 2.21
C ALA A 44 -7.02 -26.55 1.37
N PRO A 45 -7.15 -26.56 0.03
CA PRO A 45 -6.49 -25.58 -0.83
C PRO A 45 -6.88 -24.15 -0.46
N PHE A 46 -5.87 -23.28 -0.33
CA PHE A 46 -6.04 -21.90 0.05
C PHE A 46 -5.26 -20.99 -0.91
N VAL A 47 -5.97 -20.21 -1.72
CA VAL A 47 -5.36 -19.18 -2.57
C VAL A 47 -5.46 -17.84 -1.85
N ILE A 48 -4.33 -17.19 -1.62
CA ILE A 48 -4.28 -15.91 -0.91
C ILE A 48 -4.92 -14.83 -1.77
N LYS A 49 -5.99 -14.23 -1.25
CA LYS A 49 -6.68 -13.04 -1.72
C LYS A 49 -6.52 -11.96 -0.65
N GLY A 50 -5.33 -11.41 -0.56
CA GLY A 50 -4.93 -10.64 0.61
C GLY A 50 -4.67 -9.17 0.33
N ALA A 51 -4.49 -8.44 1.43
CA ALA A 51 -4.01 -7.06 1.42
C ALA A 51 -3.04 -6.80 2.57
N GLY A 52 -2.06 -5.91 2.33
CA GLY A 52 -1.26 -5.34 3.40
C GLY A 52 -2.15 -4.47 4.30
N LEU A 53 -2.13 -4.72 5.62
CA LEU A 53 -3.01 -4.04 6.56
C LEU A 53 -2.46 -2.65 6.89
N GLY A 54 -3.13 -1.60 6.40
CA GLY A 54 -2.99 -0.24 6.89
C GLY A 54 -4.03 0.06 7.98
N ASN A 55 -4.63 1.22 7.91
CA ASN A 55 -5.71 1.64 8.81
C ASN A 55 -7.12 1.27 8.31
N GLY A 56 -7.23 0.53 7.20
CA GLY A 56 -8.52 0.05 6.69
C GLY A 56 -9.09 -1.09 7.55
N SER A 57 -10.42 -1.23 7.54
CA SER A 57 -11.15 -2.20 8.37
C SER A 57 -10.98 -3.64 7.86
N MET A 58 -10.72 -4.58 8.76
CA MET A 58 -10.68 -6.03 8.46
C MET A 58 -12.06 -6.56 8.03
N GLU A 59 -13.12 -6.03 8.63
CA GLU A 59 -14.50 -6.36 8.28
C GLU A 59 -14.79 -5.99 6.83
N THR A 60 -14.34 -4.83 6.40
CA THR A 60 -14.49 -4.39 5.00
C THR A 60 -13.65 -5.27 4.07
N LEU A 61 -12.43 -5.67 4.47
CA LEU A 61 -11.60 -6.59 3.68
C LEU A 61 -12.31 -7.93 3.44
N ALA A 62 -12.82 -8.54 4.50
CA ALA A 62 -13.58 -9.79 4.42
C ALA A 62 -14.86 -9.64 3.59
N ALA A 63 -15.64 -8.58 3.81
CA ALA A 63 -16.87 -8.30 3.06
C ALA A 63 -16.63 -8.09 1.55
N ARG A 64 -15.43 -7.65 1.16
CA ARG A 64 -15.00 -7.51 -0.24
C ARG A 64 -14.40 -8.79 -0.82
N GLY A 65 -14.40 -9.90 -0.08
CA GLY A 65 -13.93 -11.22 -0.52
C GLY A 65 -12.44 -11.47 -0.30
N GLY A 66 -11.76 -10.63 0.46
CA GLY A 66 -10.42 -10.93 0.96
C GLY A 66 -10.46 -12.06 1.99
N ASN A 67 -9.43 -12.90 2.04
CA ASN A 67 -9.32 -14.03 2.96
C ASN A 67 -8.04 -13.99 3.80
N ALA A 68 -7.17 -13.03 3.55
CA ALA A 68 -5.92 -12.87 4.29
C ALA A 68 -5.50 -11.40 4.40
N LEU A 69 -4.70 -11.10 5.41
CA LEU A 69 -4.00 -9.83 5.54
C LEU A 69 -2.52 -10.08 5.87
N ARG A 70 -1.69 -9.08 5.59
CA ARG A 70 -0.28 -9.07 5.96
C ARG A 70 -0.01 -7.91 6.89
N THR A 71 0.83 -8.16 7.93
CA THR A 71 1.41 -7.12 8.78
C THR A 71 2.91 -6.96 8.47
N TRP A 72 3.54 -5.87 8.94
CA TRP A 72 4.98 -5.64 8.77
C TRP A 72 5.78 -5.94 10.03
N ARG A 73 5.08 -6.03 11.17
CA ARG A 73 5.67 -6.32 12.48
C ARG A 73 4.64 -6.95 13.39
N VAL A 74 5.12 -7.60 14.43
CA VAL A 74 4.34 -8.02 15.59
C VAL A 74 4.16 -6.82 16.51
N ASP A 75 2.95 -6.58 17.02
CA ASP A 75 2.74 -5.54 18.03
C ASP A 75 3.56 -5.89 19.29
N PRO A 76 4.36 -4.97 19.83
CA PRO A 76 5.16 -5.22 21.02
C PRO A 76 4.31 -5.50 22.29
N ASP A 77 3.05 -5.08 22.30
CA ASP A 77 2.08 -5.42 23.33
C ASP A 77 1.39 -6.75 22.99
N PRO A 78 1.61 -7.83 23.76
CA PRO A 78 1.02 -9.13 23.49
C PRO A 78 -0.50 -9.14 23.45
N GLN A 79 -1.16 -8.27 24.21
CA GLN A 79 -2.62 -8.19 24.25
C GLN A 79 -3.15 -7.56 22.95
N ARG A 80 -2.49 -6.50 22.44
CA ARG A 80 -2.85 -5.90 21.15
C ARG A 80 -2.57 -6.84 19.98
N GLN A 81 -1.43 -7.54 20.02
CA GLN A 81 -1.12 -8.56 19.02
C GLN A 81 -2.19 -9.65 18.98
N ARG A 82 -2.58 -10.17 20.15
CA ARG A 82 -3.63 -11.17 20.25
C ARG A 82 -4.97 -10.62 19.76
N ALA A 83 -5.36 -9.42 20.16
CA ALA A 83 -6.62 -8.80 19.72
C ALA A 83 -6.67 -8.60 18.20
N LEU A 84 -5.53 -8.30 17.55
CA LEU A 84 -5.42 -8.24 16.08
C LEU A 84 -5.72 -9.61 15.46
N LEU A 85 -5.10 -10.66 15.98
CA LEU A 85 -5.30 -12.04 15.48
C LEU A 85 -6.72 -12.53 15.74
N ASP A 86 -7.27 -12.30 16.93
CA ASP A 86 -8.66 -12.65 17.29
C ASP A 86 -9.67 -11.94 16.35
N ARG A 87 -9.43 -10.66 16.03
CA ARG A 87 -10.27 -9.89 15.10
C ARG A 87 -10.16 -10.42 13.68
N ALA A 88 -8.96 -10.77 13.22
CA ALA A 88 -8.76 -11.39 11.91
C ALA A 88 -9.52 -12.73 11.84
N GLN A 89 -9.38 -13.59 12.85
CA GLN A 89 -10.09 -14.86 12.94
C GLN A 89 -11.61 -14.67 12.94
N GLY A 90 -12.12 -13.72 13.72
CA GLY A 90 -13.55 -13.40 13.79
C GLY A 90 -14.15 -12.97 12.45
N ASN A 91 -13.30 -12.45 11.54
CA ASN A 91 -13.67 -12.09 10.17
C ASN A 91 -13.32 -13.16 9.13
N GLY A 92 -12.87 -14.34 9.54
CA GLY A 92 -12.48 -15.42 8.62
C GLY A 92 -11.17 -15.14 7.86
N LEU A 93 -10.35 -14.19 8.34
CA LEU A 93 -9.10 -13.80 7.71
C LEU A 93 -7.92 -14.56 8.32
N LYS A 94 -6.98 -14.97 7.48
CA LYS A 94 -5.67 -15.45 7.89
C LYS A 94 -4.65 -14.31 7.88
N VAL A 95 -3.57 -14.43 8.65
CA VAL A 95 -2.57 -13.38 8.83
C VAL A 95 -1.17 -13.87 8.43
N ALA A 96 -0.60 -13.28 7.40
CA ALA A 96 0.84 -13.35 7.16
C ALA A 96 1.52 -12.38 8.15
N VAL A 97 2.07 -12.94 9.22
CA VAL A 97 2.59 -12.16 10.35
C VAL A 97 3.99 -11.65 10.01
N GLY A 98 4.11 -10.34 9.86
CA GLY A 98 5.41 -9.68 9.66
C GLY A 98 6.26 -9.70 10.94
N ILE A 99 7.53 -9.95 10.79
CA ILE A 99 8.54 -9.89 11.84
C ILE A 99 9.53 -8.80 11.48
N GLU A 100 9.67 -7.81 12.34
CA GLU A 100 10.62 -6.73 12.14
C GLU A 100 12.04 -7.21 12.36
N VAL A 101 12.85 -7.13 11.31
CA VAL A 101 14.28 -7.45 11.30
C VAL A 101 15.05 -6.17 11.01
N GLY A 102 16.16 -5.96 11.69
CA GLY A 102 17.01 -4.77 11.54
C GLY A 102 17.44 -4.57 10.10
N ASN A 103 17.15 -3.39 9.57
CA ASN A 103 17.49 -3.04 8.20
C ASN A 103 18.83 -2.30 8.16
N GLN A 104 19.76 -2.75 7.33
CA GLN A 104 21.10 -2.15 7.24
C GLN A 104 21.04 -0.68 6.80
N ARG A 105 20.12 -0.32 5.90
CA ARG A 105 19.91 1.08 5.49
C ARG A 105 19.44 1.99 6.64
N HIS A 106 18.93 1.41 7.73
CA HIS A 106 18.58 2.10 8.97
C HIS A 106 19.65 1.98 10.06
N GLY A 107 20.84 1.49 9.71
CA GLY A 107 21.98 1.45 10.60
C GLY A 107 22.12 0.17 11.43
N PHE A 108 21.39 -0.91 11.12
CA PHE A 108 21.60 -2.17 11.81
C PHE A 108 22.90 -2.83 11.31
N ASP A 109 23.81 -3.15 12.25
CA ASP A 109 25.10 -3.76 11.95
C ASP A 109 25.04 -5.28 12.12
N TYR A 110 25.17 -6.01 11.02
CA TYR A 110 25.19 -7.47 11.00
C TYR A 110 26.58 -8.05 11.36
N ASP A 111 27.60 -7.23 11.58
CA ASP A 111 28.89 -7.64 12.15
C ASP A 111 28.89 -7.59 13.68
N ASP A 112 27.92 -6.92 14.30
CA ASP A 112 27.68 -6.96 15.75
C ASP A 112 26.93 -8.25 16.13
N ALA A 113 27.66 -9.28 16.49
CA ALA A 113 27.09 -10.57 16.91
C ALA A 113 26.17 -10.45 18.15
N THR A 114 26.38 -9.45 19.00
CA THR A 114 25.55 -9.23 20.17
C THR A 114 24.18 -8.68 19.77
N ALA A 115 24.15 -7.68 18.89
CA ALA A 115 22.92 -7.11 18.36
C ALA A 115 22.11 -8.16 17.57
N VAL A 116 22.77 -8.95 16.73
CA VAL A 116 22.14 -10.06 15.97
C VAL A 116 21.52 -11.09 16.91
N LYS A 117 22.22 -11.50 17.97
CA LYS A 117 21.69 -12.45 18.96
C LYS A 117 20.52 -11.88 19.76
N GLN A 118 20.58 -10.62 20.16
CA GLN A 118 19.46 -9.95 20.86
C GLN A 118 18.23 -9.84 19.95
N GLN A 119 18.42 -9.52 18.68
CA GLN A 119 17.37 -9.50 17.69
C GLN A 119 16.68 -10.87 17.58
N LEU A 120 17.44 -11.96 17.43
CA LEU A 120 16.91 -13.31 17.38
C LEU A 120 16.08 -13.64 18.63
N GLN A 121 16.59 -13.36 19.82
CA GLN A 121 15.88 -13.63 21.09
C GLN A 121 14.55 -12.89 21.16
N ARG A 122 14.53 -11.60 20.78
CA ARG A 122 13.30 -10.78 20.72
C ARG A 122 12.28 -11.40 19.75
N ILE A 123 12.71 -11.78 18.55
CA ILE A 123 11.86 -12.37 17.53
C ILE A 123 11.25 -13.69 18.03
N LEU A 124 12.03 -14.58 18.62
CA LEU A 124 11.53 -15.86 19.11
C LEU A 124 10.52 -15.70 20.25
N ALA A 125 10.67 -14.66 21.08
CA ALA A 125 9.66 -14.34 22.08
C ALA A 125 8.32 -13.92 21.43
N GLN A 126 8.36 -13.11 20.36
CA GLN A 126 7.18 -12.70 19.61
C GLN A 126 6.50 -13.89 18.88
N VAL A 127 7.28 -14.79 18.28
CA VAL A 127 6.75 -16.00 17.63
C VAL A 127 6.00 -16.87 18.61
N ARG A 128 6.60 -17.18 19.78
CA ARG A 128 5.95 -18.00 20.83
C ARG A 128 4.60 -17.46 21.30
N GLN A 129 4.41 -16.16 21.27
CA GLN A 129 3.14 -15.53 21.68
C GLN A 129 2.02 -15.74 20.66
N SER A 130 2.35 -15.94 19.40
CA SER A 130 1.37 -15.97 18.32
C SER A 130 1.25 -17.31 17.60
N ALA A 131 2.24 -18.19 17.68
CA ALA A 131 2.33 -19.43 16.91
C ALA A 131 1.10 -20.36 17.05
N ALA A 132 0.54 -20.46 18.25
CA ALA A 132 -0.63 -21.30 18.49
C ALA A 132 -1.96 -20.66 18.03
N HIS A 133 -1.94 -19.45 17.44
CA HIS A 133 -3.17 -18.75 17.09
C HIS A 133 -3.68 -19.21 15.71
N PRO A 134 -4.96 -19.62 15.57
CA PRO A 134 -5.48 -20.20 14.33
C PRO A 134 -5.58 -19.22 13.16
N ALA A 135 -5.45 -17.92 13.37
CA ALA A 135 -5.39 -16.95 12.29
C ALA A 135 -4.00 -16.86 11.63
N VAL A 136 -2.94 -17.37 12.24
CA VAL A 136 -1.60 -17.33 11.63
C VAL A 136 -1.61 -18.13 10.33
N LEU A 137 -1.03 -17.56 9.27
CA LEU A 137 -0.88 -18.17 7.95
C LEU A 137 0.56 -18.53 7.66
N MET A 138 1.45 -17.59 7.92
CA MET A 138 2.90 -17.73 7.70
C MET A 138 3.67 -16.64 8.44
N TRP A 139 4.96 -16.84 8.60
CA TRP A 139 5.89 -15.88 9.16
C TRP A 139 6.66 -15.17 8.05
N VAL A 140 6.67 -13.85 8.09
CA VAL A 140 7.34 -13.00 7.10
C VAL A 140 8.50 -12.28 7.77
N VAL A 141 9.71 -12.81 7.61
CA VAL A 141 10.93 -12.39 8.30
C VAL A 141 11.56 -11.19 7.57
N GLY A 142 11.43 -10.02 8.14
CA GLY A 142 11.93 -8.77 7.56
C GLY A 142 11.05 -8.22 6.45
N ASN A 143 11.34 -6.98 6.06
CA ASN A 143 10.71 -6.32 4.92
C ASN A 143 11.78 -5.66 4.07
N GLU A 144 11.90 -6.10 2.80
CA GLU A 144 12.79 -5.50 1.80
C GLU A 144 14.23 -5.31 2.30
N LEU A 145 14.76 -6.32 2.99
CA LEU A 145 16.13 -6.28 3.53
C LEU A 145 17.18 -6.17 2.44
N ASN A 146 16.81 -6.43 1.17
CA ASN A 146 17.68 -6.30 0.00
C ASN A 146 17.78 -4.85 -0.53
N LEU A 147 17.01 -3.89 -0.02
CA LEU A 147 17.18 -2.48 -0.38
C LEU A 147 18.42 -1.90 0.33
N ASP A 148 19.36 -1.40 -0.49
CA ASP A 148 20.60 -0.73 -0.04
C ASP A 148 21.42 -1.54 0.99
N TYR A 149 21.35 -2.89 0.95
CA TYR A 149 22.20 -3.71 1.77
C TYR A 149 23.59 -3.92 1.12
N THR A 150 24.61 -4.01 1.95
CA THR A 150 26.00 -4.29 1.52
C THR A 150 26.59 -5.50 2.22
N ASN A 151 26.08 -5.87 3.40
CA ASN A 151 26.56 -6.99 4.18
C ASN A 151 25.68 -8.24 4.00
N PRO A 152 26.16 -9.29 3.30
CA PRO A 152 25.36 -10.50 3.06
C PRO A 152 25.07 -11.32 4.32
N LYS A 153 25.65 -10.98 5.49
CA LYS A 153 25.32 -11.60 6.78
C LYS A 153 23.86 -11.36 7.20
N VAL A 154 23.17 -10.37 6.62
CA VAL A 154 21.72 -10.21 6.79
C VAL A 154 20.98 -11.51 6.44
N TRP A 155 21.39 -12.22 5.39
CA TRP A 155 20.76 -13.47 4.96
C TRP A 155 21.13 -14.65 5.87
N ASN A 156 22.30 -14.62 6.54
CA ASN A 156 22.62 -15.60 7.58
C ASN A 156 21.66 -15.43 8.77
N ALA A 157 21.44 -14.19 9.20
CA ALA A 157 20.49 -13.89 10.29
C ALA A 157 19.04 -14.29 9.91
N VAL A 158 18.62 -14.06 8.66
CA VAL A 158 17.30 -14.53 8.17
C VAL A 158 17.22 -16.06 8.22
N GLY A 159 18.26 -16.78 7.82
CA GLY A 159 18.35 -18.25 7.89
C GLY A 159 18.25 -18.75 9.32
N GLU A 160 19.04 -18.21 10.25
CA GLU A 160 19.01 -18.55 11.67
C GLU A 160 17.64 -18.30 12.30
N ILE A 161 16.98 -17.20 11.93
CA ILE A 161 15.62 -16.86 12.39
C ILE A 161 14.63 -17.91 11.84
N ALA A 162 14.71 -18.26 10.55
CA ALA A 162 13.80 -19.24 9.95
C ALA A 162 13.95 -20.63 10.61
N GLU A 163 15.17 -21.12 10.80
CA GLU A 163 15.44 -22.39 11.51
C GLU A 163 14.87 -22.37 12.94
N ALA A 164 15.09 -21.26 13.66
CA ALA A 164 14.62 -21.14 15.04
C ALA A 164 13.08 -20.98 15.12
N ILE A 165 12.43 -20.40 14.12
CA ILE A 165 10.97 -20.36 14.02
C ILE A 165 10.43 -21.77 13.81
N HIS A 166 10.96 -22.56 12.87
CA HIS A 166 10.53 -23.94 12.65
C HIS A 166 10.70 -24.84 13.88
N ALA A 167 11.71 -24.58 14.74
CA ALA A 167 11.85 -25.30 16.00
C ALA A 167 10.74 -24.98 17.03
N ILE A 168 10.07 -23.82 16.91
CA ILE A 168 8.98 -23.39 17.79
C ILE A 168 7.62 -23.70 17.15
N ASP A 169 7.51 -23.46 15.86
CA ASP A 169 6.29 -23.52 15.07
C ASP A 169 6.54 -24.26 13.74
N PRO A 170 6.42 -25.59 13.77
CA PRO A 170 6.59 -26.41 12.56
C PRO A 170 5.36 -26.43 11.63
N ASP A 171 4.26 -25.79 12.05
CA ASP A 171 2.98 -25.83 11.34
C ASP A 171 2.77 -24.65 10.37
N HIS A 172 3.65 -23.63 10.38
CA HIS A 172 3.51 -22.47 9.52
C HIS A 172 4.77 -22.21 8.69
N PRO A 173 4.63 -21.91 7.38
CA PRO A 173 5.74 -21.57 6.51
C PRO A 173 6.44 -20.28 6.92
N VAL A 174 7.74 -20.19 6.63
CA VAL A 174 8.59 -19.02 6.86
C VAL A 174 9.10 -18.47 5.55
N THR A 175 9.03 -17.17 5.37
CA THR A 175 9.51 -16.45 4.20
C THR A 175 10.20 -15.13 4.56
N THR A 176 10.88 -14.52 3.58
CA THR A 176 11.36 -13.13 3.63
C THR A 176 10.90 -12.38 2.39
N THR A 177 10.65 -11.06 2.51
CA THR A 177 10.18 -10.25 1.38
C THR A 177 11.32 -9.55 0.66
N LEU A 178 11.21 -9.51 -0.66
CA LEU A 178 12.23 -8.98 -1.56
C LEU A 178 11.65 -7.83 -2.40
N ALA A 179 12.26 -6.65 -2.33
CA ALA A 179 11.99 -5.54 -3.25
C ALA A 179 12.67 -5.81 -4.58
N GLY A 180 11.99 -6.55 -5.47
CA GLY A 180 12.65 -7.13 -6.64
C GLY A 180 13.67 -8.21 -6.28
N PHE A 181 14.18 -8.90 -7.27
CA PHE A 181 15.21 -9.94 -7.09
C PHE A 181 15.92 -10.25 -8.40
N ASP A 182 17.11 -10.79 -8.27
CA ASP A 182 17.94 -11.29 -9.36
C ASP A 182 18.57 -12.65 -9.00
N LYS A 183 19.38 -13.20 -9.92
CA LYS A 183 20.05 -14.47 -9.70
C LYS A 183 21.03 -14.42 -8.53
N GLN A 184 21.74 -13.32 -8.36
CA GLN A 184 22.74 -13.19 -7.29
C GLN A 184 22.07 -13.24 -5.91
N LEU A 185 20.99 -12.51 -5.74
CA LEU A 185 20.21 -12.51 -4.49
C LEU A 185 19.62 -13.90 -4.20
N ILE A 186 19.04 -14.55 -5.20
CA ILE A 186 18.48 -15.89 -5.06
C ILE A 186 19.54 -16.92 -4.69
N ASP A 187 20.73 -16.86 -5.29
CA ASP A 187 21.86 -17.75 -4.94
C ASP A 187 22.34 -17.52 -3.49
N GLN A 188 22.32 -16.26 -3.01
CA GLN A 188 22.62 -15.96 -1.61
C GLN A 188 21.58 -16.54 -0.66
N LEU A 189 20.29 -16.38 -0.96
CA LEU A 189 19.21 -16.95 -0.14
C LEU A 189 19.30 -18.47 -0.06
N LYS A 190 19.50 -19.16 -1.19
CA LYS A 190 19.68 -20.62 -1.23
C LYS A 190 20.84 -21.09 -0.37
N THR A 191 21.91 -20.31 -0.29
CA THR A 191 23.12 -20.68 0.44
C THR A 191 23.06 -20.31 1.92
N ARG A 192 22.49 -19.14 2.24
CA ARG A 192 22.56 -18.53 3.58
C ARG A 192 21.29 -18.66 4.40
N ALA A 193 20.14 -18.87 3.73
CA ALA A 193 18.85 -19.02 4.36
C ALA A 193 18.05 -20.19 3.77
N PRO A 194 18.65 -21.43 3.72
CA PRO A 194 18.01 -22.59 3.11
C PRO A 194 16.75 -23.06 3.85
N ALA A 195 16.54 -22.61 5.08
CA ALA A 195 15.36 -22.90 5.88
C ALA A 195 14.11 -22.08 5.49
N LEU A 196 14.20 -21.16 4.54
CA LEU A 196 13.03 -20.49 3.99
C LEU A 196 12.23 -21.46 3.13
N ASP A 197 10.91 -21.56 3.39
CA ASP A 197 10.01 -22.45 2.64
C ASP A 197 9.64 -21.91 1.26
N LEU A 198 9.65 -20.57 1.11
CA LEU A 198 9.28 -19.86 -0.11
C LEU A 198 9.97 -18.51 -0.15
N ILE A 199 9.95 -17.85 -1.31
CA ILE A 199 10.26 -16.43 -1.42
C ILE A 199 8.98 -15.60 -1.47
N ALA A 200 9.02 -14.42 -0.89
CA ALA A 200 7.97 -13.41 -1.03
C ALA A 200 8.50 -12.23 -1.83
N VAL A 201 7.78 -11.85 -2.88
CA VAL A 201 8.23 -10.80 -3.80
C VAL A 201 7.33 -9.59 -3.74
N GLN A 202 7.93 -8.41 -3.90
CA GLN A 202 7.27 -7.12 -3.94
C GLN A 202 7.57 -6.45 -5.27
N LEU A 203 6.55 -6.31 -6.11
CA LEU A 203 6.66 -5.81 -7.48
C LEU A 203 5.45 -4.93 -7.80
N TYR A 204 5.67 -3.84 -8.51
CA TYR A 204 4.63 -2.89 -8.88
C TYR A 204 4.41 -2.85 -10.40
N GLY A 205 4.91 -1.86 -11.12
CA GLY A 205 4.74 -1.76 -12.57
C GLY A 205 5.42 -2.88 -13.33
N ASP A 206 6.53 -3.37 -12.82
CA ASP A 206 7.32 -4.46 -13.39
C ASP A 206 6.81 -5.88 -13.06
N ILE A 207 5.68 -6.01 -12.34
CA ILE A 207 5.11 -7.31 -11.97
C ILE A 207 4.80 -8.18 -13.20
N ALA A 208 4.50 -7.58 -14.35
CA ALA A 208 4.28 -8.31 -15.60
C ALA A 208 5.50 -9.15 -16.03
N ALA A 209 6.71 -8.76 -15.59
CA ALA A 209 7.93 -9.50 -15.83
C ALA A 209 8.20 -10.64 -14.81
N LEU A 210 7.33 -10.85 -13.84
CA LEU A 210 7.56 -11.84 -12.76
C LEU A 210 7.88 -13.25 -13.28
N PRO A 211 7.16 -13.84 -14.25
CA PRO A 211 7.50 -15.16 -14.77
C PRO A 211 8.91 -15.24 -15.36
N GLN A 212 9.31 -14.19 -16.10
CA GLN A 212 10.66 -14.08 -16.66
C GLN A 212 11.71 -13.92 -15.57
N LYS A 213 11.48 -13.04 -14.58
CA LYS A 213 12.38 -12.83 -13.43
C LYS A 213 12.62 -14.12 -12.64
N LEU A 214 11.56 -14.90 -12.37
CA LEU A 214 11.68 -16.22 -11.73
C LEU A 214 12.54 -17.18 -12.54
N HIS A 215 12.31 -17.23 -13.85
CA HIS A 215 13.10 -18.09 -14.73
C HIS A 215 14.59 -17.68 -14.74
N GLU A 216 14.90 -16.40 -14.93
CA GLU A 216 16.26 -15.85 -15.02
C GLU A 216 17.01 -15.96 -13.69
N SER A 217 16.34 -15.76 -12.57
CA SER A 217 16.93 -15.92 -11.23
C SER A 217 17.25 -17.38 -10.87
N GLY A 218 16.69 -18.34 -11.63
CA GLY A 218 16.82 -19.76 -11.31
C GLY A 218 16.02 -20.22 -10.10
N TRP A 219 15.04 -19.44 -9.65
CA TRP A 219 14.10 -19.89 -8.63
C TRP A 219 13.10 -20.89 -9.23
N ARG A 220 12.90 -22.01 -8.55
CA ARG A 220 11.96 -23.07 -8.96
C ARG A 220 11.04 -23.50 -7.82
N GLY A 221 11.22 -22.91 -6.64
CA GLY A 221 10.40 -23.16 -5.45
C GLY A 221 9.09 -22.36 -5.46
N PRO A 222 8.30 -22.52 -4.39
CA PRO A 222 7.07 -21.76 -4.21
C PRO A 222 7.37 -20.28 -4.00
N TYR A 223 6.39 -19.41 -4.34
CA TYR A 223 6.48 -17.98 -4.10
C TYR A 223 5.10 -17.38 -3.79
N VAL A 224 5.11 -16.25 -3.15
CA VAL A 224 3.94 -15.40 -2.90
C VAL A 224 4.26 -13.95 -3.27
N VAL A 225 3.27 -13.22 -3.81
CA VAL A 225 3.42 -11.78 -4.05
C VAL A 225 2.91 -11.05 -2.81
N THR A 226 3.83 -10.50 -2.01
CA THR A 226 3.48 -9.89 -0.71
C THR A 226 3.20 -8.40 -0.79
N GLU A 227 3.60 -7.75 -1.86
CA GLU A 227 3.17 -6.40 -2.21
C GLU A 227 3.06 -6.26 -3.72
N TRP A 228 1.93 -5.73 -4.16
CA TRP A 228 1.69 -5.30 -5.52
C TRP A 228 0.63 -4.20 -5.51
N GLY A 229 0.57 -3.42 -6.57
CA GLY A 229 -0.36 -2.31 -6.59
C GLY A 229 -0.32 -1.52 -7.90
N PRO A 230 -0.67 -0.22 -7.85
CA PRO A 230 -0.51 0.68 -8.98
C PRO A 230 0.98 0.86 -9.32
N THR A 231 1.26 1.60 -10.40
CA THR A 231 2.64 1.91 -10.81
C THR A 231 3.41 2.59 -9.68
N GLY A 232 4.61 2.10 -9.39
CA GLY A 232 5.50 2.68 -8.40
C GLY A 232 5.91 4.11 -8.80
N HIS A 233 6.11 4.99 -7.83
CA HIS A 233 6.50 6.37 -8.14
C HIS A 233 7.87 6.46 -8.85
N TRP A 234 8.72 5.45 -8.70
CA TRP A 234 10.03 5.32 -9.38
C TRP A 234 9.92 4.84 -10.83
N GLU A 235 8.80 4.24 -11.21
CA GLU A 235 8.49 3.76 -12.56
C GLU A 235 7.60 4.74 -13.35
N SER A 236 7.07 5.75 -12.64
CA SER A 236 6.11 6.68 -13.21
C SER A 236 6.80 7.72 -14.11
N PRO A 237 6.17 8.15 -15.20
CA PRO A 237 6.65 9.30 -15.95
C PRO A 237 6.80 10.53 -15.06
N THR A 238 7.72 11.43 -15.42
CA THR A 238 7.96 12.67 -14.69
C THR A 238 7.69 13.90 -15.57
N THR A 239 7.37 15.01 -14.93
CA THR A 239 7.37 16.32 -15.58
C THR A 239 8.78 16.75 -15.97
N SER A 240 8.92 17.80 -16.80
CA SER A 240 10.21 18.34 -17.19
C SER A 240 11.10 18.85 -16.05
N TRP A 241 10.54 18.99 -14.85
CA TRP A 241 11.28 19.34 -13.62
C TRP A 241 11.34 18.21 -12.59
N GLY A 242 11.04 16.97 -13.01
CA GLY A 242 11.25 15.76 -12.20
C GLY A 242 10.15 15.42 -11.19
N ALA A 243 8.99 16.08 -11.20
CA ALA A 243 7.87 15.67 -10.37
C ALA A 243 7.20 14.41 -10.96
N PRO A 244 7.01 13.33 -10.18
CA PRO A 244 6.38 12.11 -10.69
C PRO A 244 4.90 12.34 -11.00
N ILE A 245 4.42 11.73 -12.09
CA ILE A 245 3.04 11.84 -12.54
C ILE A 245 2.27 10.62 -12.03
N GLU A 246 1.32 10.86 -11.14
CA GLU A 246 0.48 9.84 -10.54
C GLU A 246 -0.72 9.56 -11.44
N ASP A 247 -1.07 8.28 -11.59
CA ASP A 247 -2.32 7.86 -12.22
C ASP A 247 -3.52 8.25 -11.37
N ASP A 248 -4.63 8.64 -11.99
CA ASP A 248 -5.90 8.85 -11.27
C ASP A 248 -6.49 7.51 -10.75
N SER A 249 -7.47 7.62 -9.85
CA SER A 249 -8.06 6.45 -9.20
C SER A 249 -8.72 5.45 -10.15
N THR A 250 -9.26 5.93 -11.26
CA THR A 250 -9.87 5.07 -12.30
C THR A 250 -8.80 4.29 -13.06
N ARG A 251 -7.72 4.96 -13.43
CA ARG A 251 -6.59 4.32 -14.11
C ARG A 251 -5.91 3.29 -13.22
N LYS A 252 -5.72 3.61 -11.92
CA LYS A 252 -5.18 2.65 -10.94
C LYS A 252 -6.04 1.39 -10.84
N ALA A 253 -7.36 1.53 -10.76
CA ALA A 253 -8.28 0.40 -10.72
C ALA A 253 -8.16 -0.51 -11.95
N LEU A 254 -8.03 0.06 -13.16
CA LEU A 254 -7.78 -0.69 -14.39
C LEU A 254 -6.43 -1.42 -14.38
N LEU A 255 -5.39 -0.77 -13.89
CA LEU A 255 -4.06 -1.38 -13.77
C LEU A 255 -4.06 -2.54 -12.77
N LEU A 256 -4.75 -2.42 -11.64
CA LEU A 256 -4.93 -3.52 -10.69
C LEU A 256 -5.62 -4.73 -11.34
N GLU A 257 -6.68 -4.50 -12.11
CA GLU A 257 -7.37 -5.58 -12.82
C GLU A 257 -6.45 -6.29 -13.81
N GLN A 258 -5.71 -5.55 -14.62
CA GLN A 258 -4.78 -6.08 -15.60
C GLN A 258 -3.67 -6.92 -14.94
N ARG A 259 -3.04 -6.39 -13.90
CA ARG A 259 -1.93 -7.03 -13.18
C ARG A 259 -2.38 -8.29 -12.45
N TYR A 260 -3.49 -8.23 -11.72
CA TYR A 260 -4.00 -9.39 -11.00
C TYR A 260 -4.31 -10.56 -11.94
N ARG A 261 -4.90 -10.30 -13.11
CA ARG A 261 -5.28 -11.34 -14.08
C ARG A 261 -4.06 -11.99 -14.73
N SER A 262 -3.02 -11.20 -15.01
CA SER A 262 -1.83 -11.67 -15.73
C SER A 262 -0.77 -12.26 -14.79
N ASP A 263 -0.59 -11.71 -13.60
CA ASP A 263 0.66 -11.89 -12.86
C ASP A 263 0.49 -12.46 -11.44
N THR A 264 -0.56 -12.06 -10.71
CA THR A 264 -0.71 -12.41 -9.29
C THR A 264 -1.47 -13.71 -9.02
N ARG A 265 -2.10 -14.30 -10.05
CA ARG A 265 -2.81 -15.57 -9.93
C ARG A 265 -1.87 -16.78 -9.95
N GLN A 266 -0.62 -16.57 -10.34
CA GLN A 266 0.43 -17.59 -10.29
C GLN A 266 1.04 -17.63 -8.88
N GLY A 267 1.59 -18.77 -8.49
CA GLY A 267 2.09 -18.98 -7.13
C GLY A 267 0.98 -19.19 -6.09
N LEU A 268 1.27 -18.81 -4.84
CA LEU A 268 0.36 -19.07 -3.70
C LEU A 268 -0.72 -17.99 -3.51
N GLY A 269 -0.74 -16.98 -4.36
CA GLY A 269 -1.63 -15.81 -4.30
C GLY A 269 -0.88 -14.54 -3.95
N SER A 270 -1.62 -13.50 -3.49
CA SER A 270 -1.02 -12.17 -3.34
C SER A 270 -1.68 -11.29 -2.29
N PHE A 271 -0.92 -10.26 -1.85
CA PHE A 271 -1.38 -9.18 -0.97
C PHE A 271 -1.24 -7.85 -1.69
N VAL A 272 -2.36 -7.16 -1.99
CA VAL A 272 -2.32 -5.82 -2.57
C VAL A 272 -1.84 -4.79 -1.55
N PHE A 273 -1.09 -3.83 -1.96
CA PHE A 273 -0.65 -2.70 -1.15
C PHE A 273 -1.48 -1.47 -1.48
N LEU A 274 -2.19 -0.84 -0.58
CA LEU A 274 -2.33 -1.05 0.86
C LEU A 274 -3.81 -0.94 1.26
N TRP A 275 -4.32 -1.78 2.16
CA TRP A 275 -5.67 -1.69 2.72
C TRP A 275 -5.76 -0.60 3.79
N GLY A 276 -5.89 0.62 3.33
CA GLY A 276 -5.84 1.85 4.11
C GLY A 276 -5.39 3.02 3.26
N ASP A 277 -4.96 4.09 3.91
CA ASP A 277 -4.30 5.24 3.29
C ASP A 277 -2.80 5.26 3.64
N LYS A 278 -2.00 5.93 2.84
CA LYS A 278 -0.56 6.10 3.06
C LYS A 278 -0.04 7.35 2.35
N GLN A 279 0.72 8.15 3.10
CA GLN A 279 1.53 9.21 2.50
C GLN A 279 2.84 8.60 1.97
N GLU A 280 2.98 8.60 0.65
CA GLU A 280 4.23 8.30 -0.05
C GLU A 280 4.23 9.03 -1.38
N ARG A 281 5.06 10.06 -1.52
CA ARG A 281 5.03 11.11 -2.56
C ARG A 281 3.72 11.92 -2.53
N THR A 282 2.58 11.25 -2.55
CA THR A 282 1.26 11.86 -2.38
C THR A 282 0.44 11.06 -1.36
N PRO A 283 -0.62 11.62 -0.80
CA PRO A 283 -1.52 10.87 0.10
C PRO A 283 -2.40 9.85 -0.63
N THR A 284 -2.34 9.82 -1.95
CA THR A 284 -3.20 8.99 -2.80
C THR A 284 -2.44 7.95 -3.60
N TRP A 285 -1.09 7.88 -3.52
CA TRP A 285 -0.29 7.03 -4.41
C TRP A 285 -0.64 5.55 -4.30
N TYR A 286 -0.65 4.99 -3.09
CA TYR A 286 -0.83 3.56 -2.84
C TYR A 286 -2.09 3.20 -2.07
N GLY A 287 -2.63 4.11 -1.28
CA GLY A 287 -3.80 3.84 -0.46
C GLY A 287 -5.02 3.43 -1.29
N LEU A 288 -5.70 2.35 -0.87
CA LEU A 288 -6.96 1.91 -1.46
C LEU A 288 -8.16 2.73 -0.96
N PHE A 289 -7.93 3.50 0.09
CA PHE A 289 -8.89 4.43 0.70
C PHE A 289 -8.29 5.83 0.76
N LEU A 290 -9.14 6.85 0.77
CA LEU A 290 -8.70 8.19 1.14
C LEU A 290 -8.43 8.24 2.66
N SER A 291 -7.64 9.22 3.12
CA SER A 291 -7.34 9.40 4.56
C SER A 291 -8.58 9.67 5.42
N SER A 292 -9.68 10.09 4.80
CA SER A 292 -11.00 10.25 5.43
C SER A 292 -11.85 8.97 5.42
N GLY A 293 -11.33 7.87 4.86
CA GLY A 293 -11.92 6.53 4.93
C GLY A 293 -12.75 6.09 3.72
N GLU A 294 -12.95 6.94 2.70
CA GLU A 294 -13.73 6.57 1.52
C GLU A 294 -13.01 5.54 0.66
N ALA A 295 -13.74 4.49 0.26
CA ALA A 295 -13.25 3.47 -0.66
C ALA A 295 -13.12 4.02 -2.09
N THR A 296 -12.02 3.67 -2.76
CA THR A 296 -11.75 4.09 -4.14
C THR A 296 -12.19 3.04 -5.16
N PRO A 297 -12.21 3.33 -6.47
CA PRO A 297 -12.49 2.34 -7.51
C PRO A 297 -11.64 1.07 -7.43
N SER A 298 -10.43 1.17 -6.87
CA SER A 298 -9.54 0.01 -6.66
C SER A 298 -10.14 -1.03 -5.71
N VAL A 299 -10.85 -0.62 -4.66
CA VAL A 299 -11.54 -1.53 -3.72
C VAL A 299 -12.64 -2.31 -4.44
N ASP A 300 -13.41 -1.65 -5.31
CA ASP A 300 -14.46 -2.29 -6.09
C ASP A 300 -13.88 -3.30 -7.09
N THR A 301 -12.77 -2.96 -7.73
CA THR A 301 -12.04 -3.85 -8.63
C THR A 301 -11.51 -5.08 -7.89
N LEU A 302 -10.96 -4.92 -6.69
CA LEU A 302 -10.53 -6.05 -5.87
C LEU A 302 -11.69 -6.97 -5.49
N GLN A 303 -12.86 -6.44 -5.15
CA GLN A 303 -14.05 -7.26 -4.95
C GLN A 303 -14.38 -8.10 -6.18
N LEU A 304 -14.41 -7.50 -7.37
CA LEU A 304 -14.61 -8.24 -8.62
C LEU A 304 -13.57 -9.36 -8.79
N LEU A 305 -12.30 -9.06 -8.57
CA LEU A 305 -11.20 -10.00 -8.77
C LEU A 305 -11.25 -11.19 -7.79
N TRP A 306 -11.66 -10.94 -6.54
CA TRP A 306 -11.71 -11.94 -5.49
C TRP A 306 -13.00 -12.76 -5.48
N THR A 307 -14.13 -12.15 -5.85
CA THR A 307 -15.46 -12.79 -5.79
C THR A 307 -16.07 -13.11 -7.15
N GLY A 308 -15.57 -12.51 -8.22
CA GLY A 308 -16.16 -12.56 -9.56
C GLY A 308 -17.34 -11.61 -9.75
N GLN A 309 -17.68 -10.79 -8.75
CA GLN A 309 -18.86 -9.91 -8.78
C GLN A 309 -18.51 -8.47 -8.40
N TRP A 310 -19.00 -7.52 -9.17
CA TRP A 310 -18.96 -6.12 -8.81
C TRP A 310 -19.83 -5.83 -7.59
N PRO A 311 -19.47 -4.84 -6.75
CA PRO A 311 -20.41 -4.34 -5.75
C PRO A 311 -21.66 -3.75 -6.42
N ALA A 312 -22.79 -3.78 -5.71
CA ALA A 312 -24.07 -3.26 -6.21
C ALA A 312 -23.99 -1.78 -6.63
N THR A 313 -23.16 -1.01 -5.96
CA THR A 313 -22.88 0.39 -6.30
C THR A 313 -21.38 0.63 -6.27
N ARG A 314 -20.86 1.28 -7.31
CA ARG A 314 -19.42 1.50 -7.50
C ARG A 314 -19.00 2.90 -7.06
N ALA A 315 -17.75 3.03 -6.69
CA ALA A 315 -17.11 4.30 -6.42
C ALA A 315 -17.12 5.22 -7.66
N PRO A 316 -17.14 6.54 -7.46
CA PRO A 316 -17.05 7.49 -8.56
C PRO A 316 -15.80 7.26 -9.40
N THR A 317 -15.96 7.30 -10.73
CA THR A 317 -14.85 7.28 -11.68
C THR A 317 -14.50 8.70 -12.09
N VAL A 318 -13.23 8.93 -12.40
CA VAL A 318 -12.72 10.22 -12.85
C VAL A 318 -11.93 10.05 -14.15
N ALA A 319 -11.84 11.12 -14.93
CA ALA A 319 -11.06 11.14 -16.15
C ALA A 319 -10.42 12.51 -16.37
N ALA A 320 -9.17 12.48 -16.86
CA ALA A 320 -8.46 13.62 -17.45
C ALA A 320 -8.54 14.95 -16.66
N LEU A 321 -7.90 15.00 -15.49
CA LEU A 321 -7.65 16.27 -14.81
C LEU A 321 -6.77 17.17 -15.69
N THR A 322 -7.21 18.43 -15.88
CA THR A 322 -6.48 19.45 -16.61
C THR A 322 -6.35 20.73 -15.80
N LEU A 323 -5.25 21.44 -15.99
CA LEU A 323 -4.99 22.78 -15.45
C LEU A 323 -4.58 23.70 -16.60
N ALA A 324 -5.28 24.81 -16.78
CA ALA A 324 -5.09 25.70 -17.95
C ALA A 324 -5.25 24.98 -19.30
N GLY A 325 -6.09 23.93 -19.38
CA GLY A 325 -6.27 23.10 -20.56
C GLY A 325 -5.18 22.05 -20.80
N GLN A 326 -4.15 21.99 -19.98
CA GLN A 326 -3.00 21.08 -20.08
C GLN A 326 -3.13 19.91 -19.09
N ARG A 327 -2.53 18.77 -19.42
CA ARG A 327 -2.41 17.57 -18.55
C ARG A 327 -1.07 17.58 -17.80
N ALA A 328 -0.91 16.70 -16.82
CA ALA A 328 0.36 16.54 -16.09
C ALA A 328 1.56 16.29 -17.02
N ALA A 329 1.39 15.50 -18.07
CA ALA A 329 2.44 15.20 -19.05
C ALA A 329 2.94 16.42 -19.84
N ASP A 330 2.13 17.46 -19.94
CA ASP A 330 2.49 18.72 -20.62
C ASP A 330 3.40 19.61 -19.77
N SER A 331 3.71 19.18 -18.55
CA SER A 331 4.61 19.90 -17.64
C SER A 331 4.12 21.34 -17.36
N VAL A 332 2.93 21.47 -16.78
CA VAL A 332 2.21 22.73 -16.57
C VAL A 332 3.05 23.73 -15.79
N SER A 333 3.27 24.92 -16.39
CA SER A 333 4.01 26.02 -15.77
C SER A 333 3.16 27.29 -15.79
N LEU A 334 3.06 27.96 -14.66
CA LEU A 334 2.26 29.18 -14.46
C LEU A 334 3.15 30.35 -14.02
N ARG A 335 2.60 31.56 -14.06
CA ARG A 335 3.21 32.77 -13.46
C ARG A 335 2.53 33.10 -12.13
N PRO A 336 3.21 33.73 -11.17
CA PRO A 336 2.59 34.14 -9.92
C PRO A 336 1.35 35.01 -10.17
N GLY A 337 0.26 34.75 -9.47
CA GLY A 337 -1.00 35.47 -9.61
C GLY A 337 -1.79 35.16 -10.88
N GLN A 338 -1.29 34.31 -11.78
CA GLN A 338 -2.03 33.88 -12.98
C GLN A 338 -3.29 33.14 -12.59
N ALA A 339 -4.44 33.58 -13.09
CA ALA A 339 -5.71 32.90 -12.89
C ALA A 339 -5.95 31.92 -14.03
N VAL A 340 -6.18 30.67 -13.68
CA VAL A 340 -6.43 29.56 -14.63
C VAL A 340 -7.62 28.72 -14.18
N THR A 341 -8.18 27.92 -15.09
CA THR A 341 -9.23 26.97 -14.79
C THR A 341 -8.65 25.55 -14.67
N ALA A 342 -8.99 24.87 -13.58
CA ALA A 342 -8.82 23.43 -13.45
C ALA A 342 -10.13 22.74 -13.78
N ARG A 343 -10.06 21.55 -14.44
CA ARG A 343 -11.23 20.77 -14.85
C ARG A 343 -10.98 19.29 -14.66
N ILE A 344 -12.02 18.58 -14.20
CA ILE A 344 -12.10 17.14 -14.16
C ILE A 344 -13.46 16.70 -14.71
N ARG A 345 -13.54 15.48 -15.25
CA ARG A 345 -14.80 14.80 -15.51
C ARG A 345 -14.97 13.68 -14.51
N ALA A 346 -16.14 13.53 -13.95
CA ALA A 346 -16.46 12.46 -13.05
C ALA A 346 -17.82 11.86 -13.36
N SER A 347 -18.00 10.58 -13.03
CA SER A 347 -19.28 9.90 -13.11
C SER A 347 -19.47 8.98 -11.92
N GLY A 348 -20.71 8.88 -11.43
CA GLY A 348 -21.10 8.06 -10.29
C GLY A 348 -22.60 7.85 -10.26
N ALA A 349 -23.05 6.94 -9.40
CA ALA A 349 -24.46 6.57 -9.29
C ALA A 349 -25.30 7.57 -8.48
N SER A 350 -24.69 8.50 -7.78
CA SER A 350 -25.35 9.48 -6.88
C SER A 350 -24.78 10.88 -7.08
N VAL A 351 -25.30 11.85 -6.31
CA VAL A 351 -24.79 13.22 -6.29
C VAL A 351 -23.33 13.23 -5.86
N LEU A 352 -22.51 13.91 -6.63
CA LEU A 352 -21.06 14.01 -6.41
C LEU A 352 -20.69 15.34 -5.76
N ARG A 353 -19.82 15.27 -4.76
CA ARG A 353 -19.21 16.44 -4.11
C ARG A 353 -17.71 16.49 -4.43
N TYR A 354 -17.20 17.66 -4.73
CA TYR A 354 -15.83 17.88 -5.18
C TYR A 354 -15.06 18.65 -4.11
N ASN A 355 -13.91 18.10 -3.71
CA ASN A 355 -12.97 18.77 -2.80
C ASN A 355 -11.66 19.06 -3.54
N TRP A 356 -11.42 20.34 -3.82
CA TRP A 356 -10.23 20.81 -4.52
C TRP A 356 -9.25 21.42 -3.52
N HIS A 357 -8.00 21.04 -3.61
CA HIS A 357 -6.95 21.68 -2.80
C HIS A 357 -5.59 21.64 -3.50
N VAL A 358 -4.68 22.51 -3.06
CA VAL A 358 -3.29 22.54 -3.53
C VAL A 358 -2.37 22.26 -2.35
N ARG A 359 -1.35 21.44 -2.61
CA ARG A 359 -0.24 21.22 -1.69
C ARG A 359 1.07 21.61 -2.35
N SER A 360 2.09 21.91 -1.55
CA SER A 360 3.46 21.91 -2.05
C SER A 360 3.79 20.56 -2.64
N GLU A 361 4.63 20.51 -3.68
CA GLU A 361 5.11 19.23 -4.22
C GLU A 361 5.98 18.53 -3.18
N SER A 362 5.91 17.20 -3.10
CA SER A 362 6.74 16.42 -2.19
C SER A 362 8.22 16.55 -2.55
N THR A 363 9.06 16.73 -1.55
CA THR A 363 10.52 16.69 -1.65
C THR A 363 11.12 15.45 -1.01
N ALA A 364 10.27 14.52 -0.58
CA ALA A 364 10.70 13.28 0.07
C ALA A 364 11.57 12.44 -0.88
N ARG A 365 12.56 11.76 -0.29
CA ARG A 365 13.48 10.86 -0.98
C ARG A 365 13.55 9.48 -0.33
N SER A 366 12.57 9.19 0.54
CA SER A 366 12.42 7.90 1.19
C SER A 366 12.27 6.77 0.17
N ILE A 367 12.66 5.58 0.56
CA ILE A 367 12.54 4.33 -0.20
C ILE A 367 11.95 3.25 0.70
N GLY A 368 11.44 2.17 0.10
CA GLY A 368 10.94 1.00 0.83
C GLY A 368 9.81 1.31 1.81
N GLY A 369 8.97 2.29 1.49
CA GLY A 369 7.82 2.63 2.30
C GLY A 369 8.12 3.36 3.61
N ASP A 370 9.33 3.91 3.78
CA ASP A 370 9.70 4.72 4.96
C ASP A 370 8.73 5.92 5.15
N PRO A 371 8.49 6.35 6.40
CA PRO A 371 7.55 7.42 6.68
C PRO A 371 7.88 8.73 5.97
N GLU A 372 6.87 9.36 5.39
CA GLU A 372 6.98 10.69 4.77
C GLU A 372 6.04 11.68 5.46
N THR A 373 6.51 12.93 5.54
CA THR A 373 5.66 14.03 6.00
C THR A 373 4.71 14.45 4.88
N LEU A 374 3.43 14.59 5.21
CA LEU A 374 2.44 15.13 4.28
C LEU A 374 2.80 16.58 3.90
N PRO A 375 2.98 16.91 2.60
CA PRO A 375 3.29 18.26 2.18
C PRO A 375 2.21 19.27 2.63
N PRO A 376 2.59 20.50 3.03
CA PRO A 376 1.64 21.49 3.55
C PRO A 376 0.61 21.89 2.49
N LEU A 377 -0.61 22.16 2.96
CA LEU A 377 -1.61 22.86 2.15
C LEU A 377 -1.10 24.25 1.80
N VAL A 378 -1.43 24.68 0.61
CA VAL A 378 -1.12 26.04 0.13
C VAL A 378 -2.43 26.79 0.05
N ASP A 379 -2.47 27.97 0.67
CA ASP A 379 -3.58 28.94 0.54
C ASP A 379 -3.59 29.50 -0.89
N ALA A 380 -3.71 28.63 -1.87
CA ALA A 380 -3.99 29.03 -3.22
C ALA A 380 -5.47 29.41 -3.27
N ALA A 381 -5.75 30.58 -3.81
CA ALA A 381 -7.13 31.00 -3.97
C ALA A 381 -7.84 30.10 -5.00
N ILE A 382 -8.37 28.99 -4.49
CA ILE A 382 -9.30 28.15 -5.24
C ILE A 382 -10.68 28.76 -5.02
N ALA A 383 -11.21 29.40 -6.04
CA ALA A 383 -12.54 29.95 -6.01
C ALA A 383 -13.48 29.09 -6.85
N PRO A 384 -14.75 28.92 -6.38
CA PRO A 384 -15.78 28.36 -7.23
C PRO A 384 -15.85 29.11 -8.56
N ASN A 385 -15.93 28.38 -9.67
CA ASN A 385 -16.20 29.01 -10.96
C ASN A 385 -17.70 29.41 -10.97
N ARG A 386 -18.00 30.63 -10.52
CA ARG A 386 -19.35 31.18 -10.59
C ARG A 386 -19.65 31.52 -12.06
N MET A 387 -20.61 30.83 -12.66
CA MET A 387 -21.18 31.27 -13.93
C MET A 387 -21.94 32.59 -13.70
N PRO A 388 -21.84 33.58 -14.60
CA PRO A 388 -22.68 34.76 -14.53
C PRO A 388 -24.15 34.34 -14.59
N GLY A 389 -24.90 34.52 -13.50
CA GLY A 389 -26.31 34.14 -13.40
C GLY A 389 -26.71 33.24 -12.25
N ASP A 390 -25.79 32.58 -11.57
CA ASP A 390 -26.04 31.75 -10.38
C ASP A 390 -26.43 32.62 -9.17
N ARG A 391 -27.73 32.83 -9.01
CA ARG A 391 -28.31 33.61 -7.88
C ARG A 391 -28.44 32.77 -6.58
N ASN A 392 -28.29 31.48 -6.64
CA ASN A 392 -28.38 30.59 -5.49
C ASN A 392 -26.97 30.13 -5.12
N GLY A 393 -26.48 30.57 -3.97
CA GLY A 393 -25.15 30.29 -3.40
C GLY A 393 -24.83 28.80 -3.11
N ALA A 394 -25.19 27.93 -4.03
CA ALA A 394 -24.68 26.56 -4.07
C ALA A 394 -23.20 26.64 -4.40
N GLY A 395 -22.36 26.25 -3.46
CA GLY A 395 -20.91 26.28 -3.53
C GLY A 395 -20.37 25.62 -4.78
N ALA A 396 -19.06 25.78 -5.04
CA ALA A 396 -18.34 25.24 -6.19
C ALA A 396 -18.75 23.81 -6.48
N THR A 397 -19.80 23.68 -7.23
CA THR A 397 -20.30 22.41 -7.62
C THR A 397 -19.47 22.01 -8.81
N GLY A 398 -18.52 21.22 -8.59
CA GLY A 398 -18.40 20.48 -9.67
C GLY A 398 -17.04 20.36 -10.27
N GLU A 399 -17.09 19.99 -11.48
CA GLU A 399 -16.02 19.61 -12.37
C GLU A 399 -15.02 20.73 -12.70
N GLN A 400 -15.26 21.95 -12.23
CA GLN A 400 -14.41 23.12 -12.57
C GLN A 400 -14.20 24.05 -11.39
N VAL A 401 -12.94 24.50 -11.22
CA VAL A 401 -12.59 25.58 -10.29
C VAL A 401 -11.65 26.57 -10.95
N ARG A 402 -11.68 27.80 -10.49
CA ARG A 402 -10.69 28.82 -10.82
C ARG A 402 -9.57 28.76 -9.77
N LEU A 403 -8.34 28.61 -10.23
CA LEU A 403 -7.13 28.64 -9.40
C LEU A 403 -6.33 29.88 -9.72
N VAL A 404 -5.91 30.62 -8.68
CA VAL A 404 -4.92 31.66 -8.81
C VAL A 404 -3.58 31.12 -8.38
N ALA A 405 -2.61 31.12 -9.29
CA ALA A 405 -1.29 30.54 -9.07
C ALA A 405 -0.57 31.21 -7.87
N PRO A 406 -0.05 30.43 -6.92
CA PRO A 406 0.65 30.94 -5.74
C PRO A 406 2.00 31.61 -6.11
N ARG A 407 2.83 31.90 -5.09
CA ARG A 407 4.22 32.34 -5.28
C ARG A 407 5.06 31.29 -6.04
N PRO A 408 6.25 31.68 -6.58
CA PRO A 408 7.12 30.74 -7.26
C PRO A 408 7.42 29.48 -6.42
N GLY A 409 7.33 28.29 -7.04
CA GLY A 409 7.53 26.99 -6.40
C GLY A 409 6.93 25.84 -7.18
N ASN A 410 7.08 24.63 -6.66
CA ASN A 410 6.48 23.42 -7.19
C ASN A 410 5.29 23.01 -6.33
N TYR A 411 4.22 22.62 -6.96
CA TYR A 411 2.93 22.36 -6.34
C TYR A 411 2.23 21.18 -6.98
N ARG A 412 1.22 20.66 -6.27
CA ARG A 412 0.31 19.63 -6.80
C ARG A 412 -1.13 20.02 -6.50
N LEU A 413 -1.94 20.06 -7.53
CA LEU A 413 -3.39 20.23 -7.45
C LEU A 413 -4.03 18.87 -7.23
N PHE A 414 -4.92 18.76 -6.26
CA PHE A 414 -5.72 17.58 -5.98
C PHE A 414 -7.20 17.87 -6.17
N VAL A 415 -7.93 16.84 -6.59
CA VAL A 415 -9.38 16.82 -6.55
C VAL A 415 -9.85 15.44 -6.07
N GLU A 416 -10.74 15.45 -5.09
CA GLU A 416 -11.43 14.27 -4.56
C GLU A 416 -12.92 14.41 -4.89
N VAL A 417 -13.49 13.39 -5.48
CA VAL A 417 -14.89 13.33 -5.92
C VAL A 417 -15.60 12.29 -5.08
N ARG A 418 -16.40 12.73 -4.13
CA ARG A 418 -17.05 11.89 -3.13
C ARG A 418 -18.54 11.72 -3.42
N ASP A 419 -19.04 10.54 -3.10
CA ASP A 419 -20.49 10.26 -3.06
C ASP A 419 -21.01 10.22 -1.61
N ASP A 420 -22.32 10.03 -1.45
CA ASP A 420 -22.97 9.97 -0.14
C ASP A 420 -22.83 8.61 0.56
N ALA A 421 -22.23 7.62 -0.10
CA ALA A 421 -22.09 6.26 0.43
C ALA A 421 -20.68 5.90 0.88
N GLY A 422 -19.82 6.90 1.16
CA GLY A 422 -18.47 6.69 1.67
C GLY A 422 -17.49 6.17 0.62
N ARG A 423 -17.64 6.60 -0.64
CA ARG A 423 -16.76 6.24 -1.75
C ARG A 423 -16.26 7.48 -2.45
N ALA A 424 -15.07 7.37 -3.04
CA ALA A 424 -14.46 8.49 -3.74
C ALA A 424 -13.63 8.06 -4.95
N GLY A 425 -13.65 8.90 -6.00
CA GLY A 425 -12.64 8.96 -7.02
C GLY A 425 -11.70 10.15 -6.76
N TYR A 426 -10.50 10.12 -7.28
CA TYR A 426 -9.56 11.22 -7.14
C TYR A 426 -8.63 11.33 -8.34
N ALA A 427 -8.08 12.54 -8.52
CA ALA A 427 -6.97 12.80 -9.42
C ALA A 427 -6.07 13.90 -8.84
N ASN A 428 -4.81 13.94 -9.28
CA ASN A 428 -3.91 15.02 -8.99
C ASN A 428 -3.06 15.40 -10.20
N LEU A 429 -2.48 16.62 -10.16
CA LEU A 429 -1.69 17.16 -11.24
C LEU A 429 -0.56 18.01 -10.68
N PRO A 430 0.72 17.65 -10.90
CA PRO A 430 1.85 18.47 -10.54
C PRO A 430 1.96 19.70 -11.47
N PHE A 431 2.23 20.88 -10.90
CA PHE A 431 2.49 22.09 -11.64
C PHE A 431 3.55 22.93 -10.95
N ARG A 432 4.22 23.81 -11.70
CA ARG A 432 5.16 24.75 -11.12
C ARG A 432 4.74 26.19 -11.41
N VAL A 433 5.14 27.08 -10.52
CA VAL A 433 5.02 28.53 -10.71
C VAL A 433 6.42 29.10 -10.88
N LEU A 434 6.68 29.67 -12.04
CA LEU A 434 8.00 30.20 -12.39
C LEU A 434 8.23 31.56 -11.73
N PRO A 435 9.47 31.89 -11.35
CA PRO A 435 9.78 33.26 -10.92
C PRO A 435 9.46 34.26 -12.03
N PRO A 436 9.17 35.53 -11.69
CA PRO A 436 9.05 36.58 -12.69
C PRO A 436 10.31 36.60 -13.56
N SER A 437 10.16 36.76 -14.87
CA SER A 437 11.31 36.97 -15.74
C SER A 437 12.07 38.23 -15.24
N PRO A 438 13.41 38.19 -15.16
CA PRO A 438 14.18 39.39 -14.89
C PRO A 438 13.76 40.44 -15.90
N ALA A 439 13.27 41.60 -15.44
CA ALA A 439 13.05 42.71 -16.32
C ALA A 439 14.38 42.98 -17.04
N LEU A 440 14.38 42.95 -18.38
CA LEU A 440 15.50 43.48 -19.14
C LEU A 440 15.72 44.89 -18.61
N ARG A 441 16.84 45.11 -17.93
CA ARG A 441 17.26 46.46 -17.55
C ARG A 441 17.39 47.19 -18.86
N GLN A 442 16.37 48.02 -19.22
CA GLN A 442 16.47 48.96 -20.30
C GLN A 442 17.61 49.90 -19.93
N GLY A 443 18.54 49.99 -20.88
CA GLY A 443 19.76 50.71 -20.90
C GLY A 443 19.93 51.87 -19.92
N ALA A 444 20.90 51.69 -19.04
CA ALA A 444 21.64 52.85 -18.60
C ALA A 444 22.31 53.47 -19.85
N SER A 445 21.78 54.59 -20.28
CA SER A 445 22.45 55.45 -21.27
C SER A 445 23.89 55.69 -20.82
N GLU A 446 24.84 55.29 -21.66
CA GLU A 446 26.26 55.67 -21.46
C GLU A 446 26.37 57.19 -21.23
N PRO A 447 27.12 57.63 -20.23
CA PRO A 447 27.43 59.03 -20.11
C PRO A 447 28.37 59.42 -21.28
N SER A 448 27.94 60.39 -22.09
CA SER A 448 28.72 61.02 -23.14
C SER A 448 30.05 61.49 -22.57
N GLN A 449 31.16 61.01 -23.13
CA GLN A 449 32.50 61.58 -22.85
C GLN A 449 32.56 63.06 -23.22
N PRO A 450 33.18 63.91 -22.40
CA PRO A 450 33.45 65.30 -22.82
C PRO A 450 34.63 65.35 -23.79
N ASP A 451 34.41 65.97 -24.93
CA ASP A 451 35.44 66.34 -25.89
C ASP A 451 36.59 67.08 -25.22
N MET A 452 37.76 66.51 -25.20
CA MET A 452 39.00 67.28 -24.94
C MET A 452 39.56 67.78 -26.25
N HIS A 453 39.20 68.96 -26.61
CA HIS A 453 39.93 69.72 -27.63
C HIS A 453 41.31 70.12 -27.14
N SER A 454 42.27 69.81 -28.00
CA SER A 454 43.69 70.24 -27.99
C SER A 454 43.91 71.68 -27.77
N SER A 455 45.02 72.05 -27.12
CA SER A 455 45.85 73.17 -27.43
C SER A 455 47.29 73.00 -26.98
N ARG A 456 48.14 72.93 -27.99
CA ARG A 456 49.61 73.11 -28.04
C ARG A 456 50.53 72.02 -27.53
#